data_c9e77f80256578ec8c436047b9d8372e
#
_entry.id   c9e77f80256578ec8c436047b9d8372e
#
_cell.length_a   1.000
_cell.length_b   1.000
_cell.length_c   1.000
_cell.angle_alpha   90.00
_cell.angle_beta   90.00
_cell.angle_gamma   90.00
#
_symmetry.space_group_name_H-M   'P 1'
#
loop_
_entity.id
_entity.type
_entity.pdbx_description
1 polymer ?
#
loop_
_entity_poly.entity_id
_entity_poly.type
_entity_poly.pdbx_seq_one_letter_code
_entity_poly.pdbx_strand_id
1 'polypeptide(L)'
;PNNPEPDGSTRYNRIEIDESSTAAFEAGDTPQRSISVAGSWGWGNATKSSGSIDDSGGISSSDTTLIVSDASLIDVGDTLLIDSEQVFVSDRDFAARASILLNMGSNLAATNATTTVTIDGSHGIVAGEVIRIDSEQMYVVSVSTNDLTVIRAFDGSVLASHNDDAAIHVNRTLTIERGLNGTTAASHSDSATITKYQPDADIVRWTLAEAIATWHQEHSGWGRSIGGGDAATELTGREITQLRQSMVSYYRRAREAVI
;
A
#
# COMPACT_ATOMS: atom_id res chain seq x y z
N PRO A 1 -25.67 -1.18 21.64
CA PRO A 1 -25.44 0.04 20.85
C PRO A 1 -23.95 0.20 20.62
N ASN A 2 -23.57 0.14 19.35
CA ASN A 2 -22.20 0.33 18.95
C ASN A 2 -21.82 1.78 19.19
N ASN A 3 -20.81 2.02 19.98
CA ASN A 3 -20.20 3.33 20.09
C ASN A 3 -19.26 3.47 18.89
N PRO A 4 -19.51 4.38 17.93
CA PRO A 4 -18.59 4.57 16.81
C PRO A 4 -17.26 5.07 17.36
N GLU A 5 -16.18 4.51 16.83
CA GLU A 5 -14.83 5.02 17.10
C GLU A 5 -14.69 6.45 16.56
N PRO A 6 -13.73 7.24 17.07
CA PRO A 6 -13.52 8.62 16.64
C PRO A 6 -13.27 8.79 15.13
N ASP A 7 -12.85 7.72 14.44
CA ASP A 7 -12.65 7.67 12.99
C ASP A 7 -13.93 7.35 12.19
N GLY A 8 -15.06 7.18 12.88
CA GLY A 8 -16.35 6.83 12.29
C GLY A 8 -16.50 5.36 11.93
N SER A 9 -15.49 4.50 12.20
CA SER A 9 -15.59 3.07 11.97
C SER A 9 -16.42 2.38 13.05
N THR A 10 -17.16 1.34 12.67
CA THR A 10 -17.90 0.50 13.62
C THR A 10 -17.14 -0.82 13.79
N ARG A 11 -16.50 -0.98 14.93
CA ARG A 11 -15.81 -2.22 15.30
C ARG A 11 -16.70 -3.04 16.22
N TYR A 12 -16.90 -4.30 15.85
CA TYR A 12 -17.66 -5.24 16.69
C TYR A 12 -16.65 -5.99 17.56
N ASN A 13 -16.75 -5.78 18.86
CA ASN A 13 -15.84 -6.40 19.85
C ASN A 13 -16.53 -7.44 20.74
N ARG A 14 -17.86 -7.61 20.60
CA ARG A 14 -18.62 -8.62 21.31
C ARG A 14 -19.88 -9.00 20.55
N ILE A 15 -20.37 -10.21 20.84
CA ILE A 15 -21.64 -10.74 20.36
C ILE A 15 -22.56 -10.84 21.56
N GLU A 16 -23.75 -10.26 21.45
CA GLU A 16 -24.79 -10.33 22.47
C GLU A 16 -26.03 -10.99 21.88
N ILE A 17 -26.70 -11.81 22.69
CA ILE A 17 -28.03 -12.29 22.35
C ILE A 17 -29.04 -11.27 22.84
N ASP A 18 -30.00 -10.94 21.98
CA ASP A 18 -31.16 -10.14 22.37
C ASP A 18 -32.08 -11.02 23.22
N GLU A 19 -32.13 -10.74 24.52
CA GLU A 19 -32.97 -11.46 25.47
C GLU A 19 -34.47 -11.32 25.19
N SER A 20 -34.89 -10.38 24.36
CA SER A 20 -36.26 -10.26 23.87
C SER A 20 -36.61 -11.30 22.79
N SER A 21 -35.60 -11.98 22.23
CA SER A 21 -35.74 -13.03 21.24
C SER A 21 -35.75 -14.41 21.93
N THR A 22 -36.24 -15.44 21.22
CA THR A 22 -36.13 -16.83 21.65
C THR A 22 -34.78 -17.46 21.33
N ALA A 23 -33.83 -16.67 20.82
CA ALA A 23 -32.52 -17.17 20.47
C ALA A 23 -31.65 -17.36 21.73
N ALA A 24 -30.92 -18.47 21.75
CA ALA A 24 -29.93 -18.78 22.79
C ALA A 24 -28.67 -19.33 22.18
N PHE A 25 -27.53 -19.17 22.88
CA PHE A 25 -26.33 -19.93 22.56
C PHE A 25 -26.51 -21.37 23.06
N GLU A 26 -26.82 -22.29 22.15
CA GLU A 26 -26.97 -23.69 22.48
C GLU A 26 -25.66 -24.43 22.24
N ALA A 27 -25.19 -25.13 23.27
CA ALA A 27 -23.90 -25.83 23.21
C ALA A 27 -24.02 -27.28 22.68
N GLY A 28 -25.23 -27.83 22.51
CA GLY A 28 -25.42 -29.24 22.21
C GLY A 28 -24.76 -30.15 23.25
N ASP A 29 -24.34 -31.35 22.85
CA ASP A 29 -23.72 -32.33 23.76
C ASP A 29 -22.25 -31.99 24.12
N THR A 30 -21.60 -31.09 23.36
CA THR A 30 -20.22 -30.66 23.61
C THR A 30 -20.13 -29.14 23.57
N PRO A 31 -19.83 -28.48 24.71
CA PRO A 31 -19.75 -27.02 24.77
C PRO A 31 -18.56 -26.41 24.03
N GLN A 32 -17.56 -27.22 23.69
CA GLN A 32 -16.32 -26.74 23.04
C GLN A 32 -16.58 -26.46 21.55
N ARG A 33 -16.32 -25.25 21.11
CA ARG A 33 -16.48 -24.81 19.72
C ARG A 33 -17.93 -24.92 19.18
N SER A 34 -18.91 -24.78 20.05
CA SER A 34 -20.33 -24.81 19.66
C SER A 34 -20.76 -23.57 18.85
N ILE A 35 -20.01 -22.49 18.94
CA ILE A 35 -20.27 -21.24 18.21
C ILE A 35 -19.16 -21.00 17.22
N SER A 36 -19.52 -20.87 15.94
CA SER A 36 -18.62 -20.48 14.87
C SER A 36 -19.05 -19.12 14.32
N VAL A 37 -18.11 -18.17 14.28
CA VAL A 37 -18.34 -16.86 13.70
C VAL A 37 -17.39 -16.69 12.52
N ALA A 38 -17.95 -16.60 11.32
CA ALA A 38 -17.20 -16.35 10.09
C ALA A 38 -17.24 -14.86 9.76
N GLY A 39 -16.08 -14.29 9.39
CA GLY A 39 -15.98 -12.87 9.04
C GLY A 39 -14.54 -12.45 8.84
N SER A 40 -14.35 -11.20 8.43
CA SER A 40 -13.03 -10.57 8.40
C SER A 40 -12.70 -10.04 9.79
N TRP A 41 -11.54 -10.44 10.30
CA TRP A 41 -11.10 -10.09 11.64
C TRP A 41 -9.86 -9.21 11.56
N GLY A 42 -9.92 -8.01 12.12
CA GLY A 42 -8.81 -7.07 12.15
C GLY A 42 -9.03 -5.93 13.13
N TRP A 43 -7.99 -5.12 13.33
CA TRP A 43 -8.02 -4.01 14.27
C TRP A 43 -8.60 -2.74 13.70
N GLY A 44 -8.52 -2.50 12.42
CA GLY A 44 -8.92 -1.26 11.79
C GLY A 44 -9.58 -1.47 10.44
N ASN A 45 -10.56 -0.62 10.15
CA ASN A 45 -11.19 -0.51 8.85
C ASN A 45 -10.89 0.85 8.20
N ALA A 46 -9.90 1.58 8.72
CA ALA A 46 -9.51 2.85 8.14
C ALA A 46 -9.04 2.63 6.71
N THR A 47 -9.62 3.35 5.78
CA THR A 47 -9.26 3.33 4.36
C THR A 47 -8.93 4.72 3.88
N LYS A 48 -8.10 4.81 2.86
CA LYS A 48 -7.76 6.06 2.15
C LYS A 48 -8.06 5.88 0.68
N SER A 49 -8.61 6.93 0.05
CA SER A 49 -8.77 6.96 -1.41
C SER A 49 -7.42 6.77 -2.10
N SER A 50 -7.38 5.89 -3.08
CA SER A 50 -6.17 5.50 -3.81
C SER A 50 -6.40 5.44 -5.32
N GLY A 51 -7.18 6.37 -5.85
CA GLY A 51 -7.48 6.47 -7.26
C GLY A 51 -8.65 5.59 -7.70
N SER A 52 -8.60 5.13 -8.92
CA SER A 52 -9.63 4.32 -9.56
C SER A 52 -9.02 3.32 -10.53
N ILE A 53 -9.81 2.37 -10.99
CA ILE A 53 -9.47 1.50 -12.11
C ILE A 53 -9.34 2.37 -13.37
N ASP A 54 -8.31 2.12 -14.17
CA ASP A 54 -8.03 2.80 -15.46
C ASP A 54 -7.87 1.75 -16.57
N ASP A 55 -8.88 0.91 -16.71
CA ASP A 55 -8.97 -0.13 -17.71
C ASP A 55 -10.31 0.01 -18.45
N SER A 56 -10.26 0.33 -19.75
CA SER A 56 -11.44 0.65 -20.56
C SER A 56 -12.51 -0.44 -20.60
N GLY A 57 -12.18 -1.65 -20.22
CA GLY A 57 -13.12 -2.79 -20.08
C GLY A 57 -13.52 -3.08 -18.64
N GLY A 58 -12.93 -2.39 -17.67
CA GLY A 58 -12.94 -2.84 -16.30
C GLY A 58 -12.17 -4.14 -16.11
N ILE A 59 -12.33 -4.80 -14.96
CA ILE A 59 -11.74 -6.10 -14.68
C ILE A 59 -12.83 -7.14 -14.42
N SER A 60 -12.61 -8.36 -14.92
CA SER A 60 -13.49 -9.50 -14.64
C SER A 60 -13.15 -10.13 -13.27
N SER A 61 -13.99 -11.03 -12.80
CA SER A 61 -13.77 -11.76 -11.54
C SER A 61 -12.57 -12.72 -11.56
N SER A 62 -12.01 -13.01 -12.73
CA SER A 62 -10.87 -13.89 -12.90
C SER A 62 -9.56 -13.20 -13.23
N ASP A 63 -9.59 -11.90 -13.49
CA ASP A 63 -8.38 -11.14 -13.82
C ASP A 63 -7.49 -10.99 -12.59
N THR A 64 -6.21 -11.20 -12.79
CA THR A 64 -5.17 -11.09 -11.77
C THR A 64 -4.30 -9.84 -11.97
N THR A 65 -4.64 -9.02 -12.95
CA THR A 65 -4.01 -7.74 -13.22
C THR A 65 -5.02 -6.61 -13.06
N LEU A 66 -4.55 -5.46 -12.58
CA LEU A 66 -5.34 -4.26 -12.36
C LEU A 66 -4.55 -3.05 -12.83
N ILE A 67 -5.09 -2.27 -13.76
CA ILE A 67 -4.49 -1.00 -14.15
C ILE A 67 -5.15 0.13 -13.36
N VAL A 68 -4.33 0.97 -12.75
CA VAL A 68 -4.79 2.05 -11.85
C VAL A 68 -4.54 3.42 -12.45
N SER A 69 -5.38 4.39 -12.07
CA SER A 69 -5.28 5.78 -12.55
C SER A 69 -4.08 6.53 -11.95
N ASP A 70 -3.63 6.13 -10.77
CA ASP A 70 -2.54 6.76 -10.04
C ASP A 70 -1.74 5.71 -9.25
N ALA A 71 -0.54 5.41 -9.72
CA ALA A 71 0.32 4.42 -9.09
C ALA A 71 1.13 4.99 -7.91
N SER A 72 1.14 6.30 -7.69
CA SER A 72 1.84 6.92 -6.55
C SER A 72 1.16 6.65 -5.21
N LEU A 73 -0.10 6.22 -5.25
CA LEU A 73 -0.93 6.01 -4.07
C LEU A 73 -0.94 4.57 -3.56
N ILE A 74 -0.44 3.61 -4.35
CA ILE A 74 -0.55 2.17 -4.09
C ILE A 74 0.84 1.54 -4.12
N ASP A 75 1.15 0.70 -3.14
CA ASP A 75 2.41 -0.02 -3.05
C ASP A 75 2.20 -1.55 -3.06
N VAL A 76 3.25 -2.29 -3.43
CA VAL A 76 3.27 -3.75 -3.26
C VAL A 76 3.13 -4.08 -1.77
N GLY A 77 2.22 -4.99 -1.44
CA GLY A 77 1.85 -5.32 -0.07
C GLY A 77 0.59 -4.61 0.45
N ASP A 78 0.05 -3.64 -0.31
CA ASP A 78 -1.21 -2.99 0.07
C ASP A 78 -2.41 -3.94 -0.11
N THR A 79 -3.38 -3.81 0.79
CA THR A 79 -4.70 -4.39 0.63
C THR A 79 -5.66 -3.29 0.18
N LEU A 80 -6.27 -3.50 -0.96
CA LEU A 80 -7.21 -2.58 -1.58
C LEU A 80 -8.65 -3.06 -1.34
N LEU A 81 -9.58 -2.11 -1.31
CA LEU A 81 -11.01 -2.34 -1.34
C LEU A 81 -11.59 -1.69 -2.60
N ILE A 82 -12.23 -2.51 -3.43
CA ILE A 82 -12.92 -2.11 -4.65
C ILE A 82 -14.37 -2.59 -4.51
N ASP A 83 -15.31 -1.66 -4.41
CA ASP A 83 -16.70 -1.95 -4.02
C ASP A 83 -16.75 -2.73 -2.69
N SER A 84 -17.03 -4.03 -2.73
CA SER A 84 -17.06 -4.90 -1.56
C SER A 84 -15.96 -5.97 -1.55
N GLU A 85 -15.10 -5.99 -2.57
CA GLU A 85 -14.02 -6.95 -2.69
C GLU A 85 -12.72 -6.42 -2.13
N GLN A 86 -12.01 -7.25 -1.37
CA GLN A 86 -10.65 -7.00 -0.94
C GLN A 86 -9.68 -7.71 -1.88
N VAL A 87 -8.68 -6.98 -2.35
CA VAL A 87 -7.62 -7.51 -3.20
C VAL A 87 -6.26 -7.15 -2.60
N PHE A 88 -5.28 -8.05 -2.74
CA PHE A 88 -3.90 -7.83 -2.28
C PHE A 88 -3.01 -7.53 -3.48
N VAL A 89 -2.14 -6.54 -3.36
CA VAL A 89 -1.15 -6.19 -4.39
C VAL A 89 0.11 -7.00 -4.15
N SER A 90 0.38 -7.96 -5.02
CA SER A 90 1.54 -8.84 -4.91
C SER A 90 2.75 -8.35 -5.71
N ASP A 91 2.51 -7.62 -6.81
CA ASP A 91 3.57 -7.12 -7.68
C ASP A 91 3.11 -5.91 -8.48
N ARG A 92 4.05 -5.22 -9.13
CA ARG A 92 3.81 -4.05 -9.96
C ARG A 92 4.66 -4.09 -11.20
N ASP A 93 4.10 -3.74 -12.36
CA ASP A 93 4.80 -3.70 -13.64
C ASP A 93 4.46 -2.44 -14.44
N PHE A 94 5.25 -2.23 -15.47
CA PHE A 94 5.12 -1.13 -16.42
C PHE A 94 4.22 -1.56 -17.59
N ALA A 95 3.16 -0.81 -17.83
CA ALA A 95 2.35 -0.94 -19.05
C ALA A 95 2.64 0.22 -20.00
N ALA A 96 2.70 -0.08 -21.28
CA ALA A 96 2.70 0.96 -22.30
C ALA A 96 1.36 1.68 -22.26
N ARG A 97 1.39 2.99 -22.08
CA ARG A 97 0.22 3.84 -22.31
C ARG A 97 0.20 4.18 -23.79
N ALA A 98 -0.82 3.67 -24.49
CA ALA A 98 -0.99 3.96 -25.91
C ALA A 98 -0.96 5.47 -26.15
N SER A 99 -0.08 5.93 -27.03
CA SER A 99 0.07 7.32 -27.46
C SER A 99 0.80 8.26 -26.50
N ILE A 100 1.45 7.80 -25.44
CA ILE A 100 2.36 8.66 -24.66
C ILE A 100 3.78 8.43 -25.17
N LEU A 101 4.30 9.44 -25.83
CA LEU A 101 5.63 9.43 -26.42
C LEU A 101 6.48 10.56 -25.89
N LEU A 102 7.79 10.38 -25.89
CA LEU A 102 8.75 11.45 -25.68
C LEU A 102 8.59 12.48 -26.80
N ASN A 103 8.46 13.75 -26.46
CA ASN A 103 8.26 14.85 -27.41
C ASN A 103 9.17 16.05 -27.07
N MET A 104 10.46 15.84 -27.17
CA MET A 104 11.47 16.85 -26.86
C MET A 104 11.89 17.67 -28.10
N GLY A 105 11.45 17.25 -29.30
CA GLY A 105 11.95 17.80 -30.58
C GLY A 105 13.41 17.44 -30.87
N SER A 106 14.01 16.62 -30.03
CA SER A 106 15.35 16.06 -30.14
C SER A 106 15.54 14.90 -29.17
N ASN A 107 16.57 14.09 -29.39
CA ASN A 107 16.86 12.98 -28.48
C ASN A 107 17.14 13.48 -27.06
N LEU A 108 16.62 12.78 -26.07
CA LEU A 108 16.94 12.97 -24.67
C LEU A 108 18.36 12.45 -24.42
N ALA A 109 19.29 13.34 -24.13
CA ALA A 109 20.68 12.96 -23.91
C ALA A 109 20.90 12.23 -22.57
N ALA A 110 21.90 11.36 -22.49
CA ALA A 110 22.35 10.70 -21.28
C ALA A 110 23.18 11.67 -20.41
N THR A 111 22.58 12.78 -20.01
CA THR A 111 23.22 13.80 -19.16
C THR A 111 22.44 13.94 -17.87
N ASN A 112 23.13 13.93 -16.76
CA ASN A 112 22.65 14.23 -15.41
C ASN A 112 21.34 13.64 -14.88
N ALA A 113 21.37 13.51 -13.55
CA ALA A 113 20.39 12.81 -12.75
C ALA A 113 18.99 13.45 -12.68
N THR A 114 18.85 14.76 -12.92
CA THR A 114 17.55 15.46 -12.90
C THR A 114 17.41 16.29 -14.14
N THR A 115 16.30 16.15 -14.84
CA THR A 115 16.03 16.89 -16.07
C THR A 115 14.54 17.06 -16.29
N THR A 116 14.19 17.96 -17.20
CA THR A 116 12.82 18.07 -17.71
C THR A 116 12.70 17.19 -18.94
N VAL A 117 11.63 16.41 -18.97
CA VAL A 117 11.25 15.52 -20.07
C VAL A 117 9.89 15.99 -20.57
N THR A 118 9.81 16.43 -21.80
CA THR A 118 8.55 16.82 -22.44
C THR A 118 7.94 15.62 -23.12
N ILE A 119 6.65 15.40 -22.92
CA ILE A 119 5.90 14.25 -23.43
C ILE A 119 4.64 14.69 -24.16
N ASP A 120 4.07 13.81 -24.97
CA ASP A 120 2.84 14.09 -25.71
C ASP A 120 1.60 14.12 -24.80
N GLY A 121 0.66 14.98 -25.16
CA GLY A 121 -0.79 14.92 -24.98
C GLY A 121 -1.33 14.71 -23.57
N SER A 122 -2.51 14.16 -23.51
CA SER A 122 -3.25 13.86 -22.27
C SER A 122 -2.71 12.60 -21.61
N HIS A 123 -1.60 12.72 -20.91
CA HIS A 123 -0.87 11.56 -20.37
C HIS A 123 -1.39 11.08 -19.01
N GLY A 124 -2.02 11.96 -18.22
CA GLY A 124 -2.51 11.62 -16.88
C GLY A 124 -1.43 11.19 -15.87
N ILE A 125 -0.13 11.38 -16.20
CA ILE A 125 0.98 11.09 -15.29
C ILE A 125 0.98 12.12 -14.17
N VAL A 126 1.23 11.67 -12.94
CA VAL A 126 1.28 12.51 -11.75
C VAL A 126 2.64 12.44 -11.06
N ALA A 127 2.92 13.43 -10.21
CA ALA A 127 4.12 13.41 -9.38
C ALA A 127 4.09 12.21 -8.42
N GLY A 128 5.24 11.57 -8.23
CA GLY A 128 5.36 10.37 -7.42
C GLY A 128 5.31 9.06 -8.21
N GLU A 129 4.91 9.10 -9.46
CA GLU A 129 4.95 7.90 -10.32
C GLU A 129 6.35 7.63 -10.88
N VAL A 130 6.56 6.40 -11.29
CA VAL A 130 7.77 5.98 -12.02
C VAL A 130 7.39 5.69 -13.47
N ILE A 131 8.12 6.29 -14.39
CA ILE A 131 8.03 6.03 -15.82
C ILE A 131 9.25 5.25 -16.29
N ARG A 132 9.10 4.53 -17.40
CA ARG A 132 10.20 3.82 -18.06
C ARG A 132 10.22 4.18 -19.52
N ILE A 133 11.40 4.56 -20.02
CA ILE A 133 11.70 4.74 -21.43
C ILE A 133 12.78 3.74 -21.79
N ASP A 134 12.53 2.86 -22.73
CA ASP A 134 13.38 1.69 -23.03
C ASP A 134 13.65 0.87 -21.75
N SER A 135 14.89 0.87 -21.25
CA SER A 135 15.28 0.18 -20.01
C SER A 135 15.53 1.13 -18.84
N GLU A 136 15.48 2.45 -19.05
CA GLU A 136 15.72 3.42 -17.99
C GLU A 136 14.44 3.77 -17.24
N GLN A 137 14.47 3.67 -15.93
CA GLN A 137 13.41 4.13 -15.04
C GLN A 137 13.70 5.56 -14.57
N MET A 138 12.64 6.36 -14.48
CA MET A 138 12.70 7.75 -14.06
C MET A 138 11.58 8.02 -13.05
N TYR A 139 11.93 8.64 -11.93
CA TYR A 139 10.97 9.06 -10.92
C TYR A 139 10.46 10.46 -11.23
N VAL A 140 9.14 10.63 -11.29
CA VAL A 140 8.49 11.91 -11.61
C VAL A 140 8.38 12.75 -10.33
N VAL A 141 9.15 13.83 -10.27
CA VAL A 141 9.17 14.76 -9.13
C VAL A 141 8.02 15.76 -9.21
N SER A 142 7.78 16.29 -10.40
CA SER A 142 6.69 17.25 -10.64
C SER A 142 6.23 17.20 -12.09
N VAL A 143 5.01 17.66 -12.32
CA VAL A 143 4.36 17.71 -13.63
C VAL A 143 3.87 19.13 -13.87
N SER A 144 4.19 19.68 -15.03
CA SER A 144 3.71 20.98 -15.48
C SER A 144 3.22 20.85 -16.93
N THR A 145 1.94 20.65 -17.11
CA THR A 145 1.30 20.33 -18.41
C THR A 145 1.98 19.09 -19.01
N ASN A 146 2.80 19.23 -20.03
CA ASN A 146 3.50 18.13 -20.72
C ASN A 146 4.96 17.97 -20.27
N ASP A 147 5.44 18.82 -19.37
CA ASP A 147 6.80 18.81 -18.87
C ASP A 147 6.86 18.05 -17.53
N LEU A 148 7.59 16.95 -17.52
CA LEU A 148 7.88 16.17 -16.32
C LEU A 148 9.28 16.53 -15.82
N THR A 149 9.39 16.97 -14.57
CA THR A 149 10.71 17.01 -13.91
C THR A 149 10.96 15.63 -13.34
N VAL A 150 12.03 14.96 -13.77
CA VAL A 150 12.32 13.58 -13.41
C VAL A 150 13.71 13.41 -12.80
N ILE A 151 13.83 12.45 -11.89
CA ILE A 151 15.11 11.88 -11.44
C ILE A 151 15.38 10.67 -12.32
N ARG A 152 16.47 10.73 -13.08
CA ARG A 152 16.88 9.71 -14.03
C ARG A 152 17.68 8.59 -13.37
N ALA A 153 17.82 7.46 -14.08
CA ALA A 153 18.50 6.27 -13.58
C ALA A 153 17.95 5.81 -12.22
N PHE A 154 16.63 5.89 -12.04
CA PHE A 154 15.95 5.54 -10.80
C PHE A 154 15.97 4.01 -10.61
N ASP A 155 15.91 3.58 -9.35
CA ASP A 155 15.81 2.18 -8.93
C ASP A 155 16.88 1.25 -9.57
N GLY A 156 18.12 1.75 -9.64
CA GLY A 156 19.25 0.96 -10.17
C GLY A 156 19.28 0.80 -11.68
N SER A 157 18.38 1.45 -12.42
CA SER A 157 18.46 1.51 -13.87
C SER A 157 19.65 2.35 -14.35
N VAL A 158 20.04 2.16 -15.61
CA VAL A 158 21.22 2.84 -16.19
C VAL A 158 20.79 4.07 -16.97
N LEU A 159 21.46 5.19 -16.72
CA LEU A 159 21.27 6.43 -17.47
C LEU A 159 21.59 6.20 -18.95
N ALA A 160 20.62 6.45 -19.84
CA ALA A 160 20.73 6.21 -21.27
C ALA A 160 20.22 7.41 -22.09
N SER A 161 20.59 7.47 -23.36
CA SER A 161 19.96 8.39 -24.31
C SER A 161 18.72 7.74 -24.91
N HIS A 162 17.67 8.53 -25.13
CA HIS A 162 16.43 8.06 -25.73
C HIS A 162 16.12 8.87 -26.99
N ASN A 163 15.60 8.18 -28.00
CA ASN A 163 15.15 8.85 -29.21
C ASN A 163 13.90 9.67 -28.91
N ASP A 164 13.74 10.77 -29.65
CA ASP A 164 12.45 11.44 -29.73
C ASP A 164 11.40 10.45 -30.24
N ASP A 165 10.16 10.59 -29.84
CA ASP A 165 9.07 9.62 -30.06
C ASP A 165 9.24 8.25 -29.37
N ALA A 166 10.20 8.07 -28.46
CA ALA A 166 10.30 6.85 -27.67
C ALA A 166 9.05 6.63 -26.80
N ALA A 167 8.57 5.38 -26.76
CA ALA A 167 7.38 5.03 -25.99
C ALA A 167 7.62 5.14 -24.47
N ILE A 168 6.66 5.74 -23.78
CA ILE A 168 6.68 5.88 -22.33
C ILE A 168 5.78 4.83 -21.69
N HIS A 169 6.32 4.11 -20.75
CA HIS A 169 5.61 3.13 -19.93
C HIS A 169 5.45 3.69 -18.52
N VAL A 170 4.27 3.54 -17.93
CA VAL A 170 3.99 4.01 -16.56
C VAL A 170 3.80 2.79 -15.66
N ASN A 171 4.31 2.84 -14.44
CA ASN A 171 4.24 1.76 -13.46
C ASN A 171 2.85 1.67 -12.82
N ARG A 172 1.80 1.40 -13.62
CA ARG A 172 0.39 1.37 -13.21
C ARG A 172 -0.28 0.02 -13.29
N THR A 173 0.42 -1.01 -13.73
CA THR A 173 -0.12 -2.37 -13.76
C THR A 173 0.23 -3.08 -12.46
N LEU A 174 -0.78 -3.46 -11.71
CA LEU A 174 -0.65 -4.20 -10.47
C LEU A 174 -0.99 -5.67 -10.73
N THR A 175 -0.20 -6.58 -10.15
CA THR A 175 -0.59 -7.99 -10.01
C THR A 175 -1.30 -8.14 -8.69
N ILE A 176 -2.50 -8.73 -8.72
CA ILE A 176 -3.39 -8.79 -7.56
C ILE A 176 -3.83 -10.21 -7.24
N GLU A 177 -4.01 -10.47 -5.95
CA GLU A 177 -4.72 -11.65 -5.44
C GLU A 177 -6.15 -11.25 -5.07
N ARG A 178 -7.12 -12.00 -5.60
CA ARG A 178 -8.55 -11.68 -5.54
C ARG A 178 -9.26 -12.34 -4.34
N GLY A 179 -10.38 -11.75 -3.93
CA GLY A 179 -11.26 -12.36 -2.92
C GLY A 179 -10.62 -12.52 -1.55
N LEU A 180 -9.75 -11.59 -1.15
CA LEU A 180 -9.02 -11.67 0.11
C LEU A 180 -9.96 -11.59 1.32
N ASN A 181 -9.54 -12.17 2.44
CA ASN A 181 -10.25 -12.09 3.74
C ASN A 181 -11.72 -12.54 3.71
N GLY A 182 -12.05 -13.49 2.82
CA GLY A 182 -13.40 -14.05 2.71
C GLY A 182 -14.36 -13.20 1.87
N THR A 183 -13.89 -12.17 1.19
CA THR A 183 -14.67 -11.50 0.14
C THR A 183 -14.72 -12.37 -1.13
N THR A 184 -15.62 -12.08 -2.02
CA THR A 184 -15.77 -12.82 -3.28
C THR A 184 -15.25 -11.99 -4.43
N ALA A 185 -14.43 -12.61 -5.29
CA ALA A 185 -13.97 -11.98 -6.51
C ALA A 185 -15.15 -11.62 -7.42
N ALA A 186 -15.24 -10.35 -7.82
CA ALA A 186 -16.32 -9.81 -8.63
C ALA A 186 -15.76 -9.02 -9.82
N SER A 187 -16.60 -8.74 -10.81
CA SER A 187 -16.21 -7.79 -11.87
C SER A 187 -16.37 -6.36 -11.39
N HIS A 188 -15.42 -5.52 -11.76
CA HIS A 188 -15.45 -4.09 -11.47
C HIS A 188 -15.34 -3.28 -12.74
N SER A 189 -16.14 -2.22 -12.82
CA SER A 189 -16.17 -1.35 -13.99
C SER A 189 -14.93 -0.46 -14.06
N ASP A 190 -14.62 0.02 -15.25
CA ASP A 190 -13.71 1.13 -15.44
C ASP A 190 -14.13 2.32 -14.55
N SER A 191 -13.14 3.05 -14.04
CA SER A 191 -13.33 4.17 -13.12
C SER A 191 -13.92 3.81 -11.74
N ALA A 192 -14.08 2.52 -11.40
CA ALA A 192 -14.47 2.12 -10.05
C ALA A 192 -13.44 2.63 -9.03
N THR A 193 -13.92 3.21 -7.94
CA THR A 193 -13.08 3.81 -6.91
C THR A 193 -12.28 2.74 -6.16
N ILE A 194 -10.99 2.98 -5.98
CA ILE A 194 -10.09 2.17 -5.18
C ILE A 194 -9.83 2.89 -3.86
N THR A 195 -9.98 2.17 -2.76
CA THR A 195 -9.49 2.60 -1.45
C THR A 195 -8.49 1.59 -0.93
N LYS A 196 -7.49 2.03 -0.17
CA LYS A 196 -6.55 1.12 0.47
C LYS A 196 -6.71 1.13 1.98
N TYR A 197 -6.58 -0.04 2.59
CA TYR A 197 -6.57 -0.15 4.04
C TYR A 197 -5.31 0.48 4.62
N GLN A 198 -5.50 1.22 5.70
CA GLN A 198 -4.39 1.84 6.42
C GLN A 198 -4.21 1.14 7.76
N PRO A 199 -2.99 0.74 8.10
CA PRO A 199 -2.70 0.29 9.46
C PRO A 199 -2.86 1.45 10.43
N ASP A 200 -3.21 1.14 11.67
CA ASP A 200 -3.28 2.13 12.74
C ASP A 200 -1.94 2.88 12.89
N ALA A 201 -2.00 4.19 13.13
CA ALA A 201 -0.82 5.05 13.21
C ALA A 201 0.23 4.55 14.23
N ASP A 202 -0.23 3.95 15.31
CA ASP A 202 0.64 3.38 16.33
C ASP A 202 1.41 2.16 15.81
N ILE A 203 0.78 1.31 14.99
CA ILE A 203 1.45 0.16 14.33
C ILE A 203 2.52 0.68 13.37
N VAL A 204 2.19 1.69 12.55
CA VAL A 204 3.15 2.31 11.62
C VAL A 204 4.35 2.87 12.40
N ARG A 205 4.09 3.62 13.47
CA ARG A 205 5.14 4.18 14.33
C ARG A 205 6.03 3.10 14.94
N TRP A 206 5.44 2.03 15.43
CA TRP A 206 6.19 0.92 16.01
C TRP A 206 7.03 0.20 14.96
N THR A 207 6.44 -0.12 13.81
CA THR A 207 7.16 -0.79 12.71
C THR A 207 8.36 0.04 12.25
N LEU A 208 8.17 1.37 12.10
CA LEU A 208 9.24 2.29 11.73
C LEU A 208 10.35 2.33 12.80
N ALA A 209 9.99 2.39 14.08
CA ALA A 209 10.95 2.39 15.17
C ALA A 209 11.78 1.09 15.22
N GLU A 210 11.15 -0.07 15.02
CA GLU A 210 11.83 -1.37 14.95
C GLU A 210 12.73 -1.46 13.72
N ALA A 211 12.28 -1.00 12.57
CA ALA A 211 13.09 -0.99 11.34
C ALA A 211 14.34 -0.12 11.50
N ILE A 212 14.19 1.10 12.04
CA ILE A 212 15.31 2.00 12.31
C ILE A 212 16.29 1.37 13.32
N ALA A 213 15.78 0.77 14.38
CA ALA A 213 16.62 0.12 15.39
C ALA A 213 17.41 -1.07 14.81
N THR A 214 16.76 -1.90 14.00
CA THR A 214 17.39 -3.02 13.31
C THR A 214 18.47 -2.51 12.36
N TRP A 215 18.15 -1.52 11.54
CA TRP A 215 19.12 -0.92 10.62
C TRP A 215 20.37 -0.36 11.35
N HIS A 216 20.16 0.38 12.44
CA HIS A 216 21.26 0.89 13.25
C HIS A 216 22.10 -0.23 13.88
N GLN A 217 21.48 -1.29 14.39
CA GLN A 217 22.17 -2.44 14.95
C GLN A 217 23.03 -3.16 13.91
N GLU A 218 22.50 -3.38 12.72
CA GLU A 218 23.26 -4.00 11.62
C GLU A 218 24.47 -3.16 11.20
N HIS A 219 24.29 -1.83 11.06
CA HIS A 219 25.36 -0.92 10.66
C HIS A 219 26.39 -0.66 11.76
N SER A 220 26.02 -0.81 13.03
CA SER A 220 26.96 -0.73 14.16
C SER A 220 27.64 -2.05 14.53
N GLY A 221 27.45 -3.10 13.72
CA GLY A 221 27.96 -4.44 14.01
C GLY A 221 27.36 -5.02 15.29
N TRP A 222 26.08 -4.73 15.57
CA TRP A 222 25.36 -5.13 16.78
C TRP A 222 25.91 -4.50 18.08
N GLY A 223 26.69 -3.42 17.95
CA GLY A 223 27.13 -2.62 19.09
C GLY A 223 25.98 -1.92 19.78
N ARG A 224 26.08 -1.77 21.11
CA ARG A 224 25.08 -1.04 21.92
C ARG A 224 25.24 0.46 21.90
N SER A 225 26.38 0.96 21.41
CA SER A 225 26.67 2.39 21.35
C SER A 225 27.27 2.77 20.02
N ILE A 226 26.90 3.94 19.51
CA ILE A 226 27.48 4.56 18.32
C ILE A 226 28.28 5.77 18.78
N GLY A 227 29.55 5.84 18.38
CA GLY A 227 30.48 6.90 18.78
C GLY A 227 31.41 6.50 19.90
N GLY A 228 32.39 7.36 20.21
CA GLY A 228 33.38 7.15 21.25
C GLY A 228 33.49 8.38 22.17
N GLY A 229 33.86 8.17 23.45
CA GLY A 229 33.94 9.23 24.44
C GLY A 229 32.61 9.85 24.82
N ASP A 230 32.60 11.14 25.13
CA ASP A 230 31.38 11.86 25.55
C ASP A 230 30.30 12.00 24.48
N ALA A 231 30.60 11.60 23.23
CA ALA A 231 29.65 11.63 22.10
C ALA A 231 29.02 10.25 21.83
N ALA A 232 29.24 9.26 22.69
CA ALA A 232 28.62 7.95 22.53
C ALA A 232 27.11 8.04 22.79
N THR A 233 26.33 7.74 21.77
CA THR A 233 24.86 7.60 21.92
C THR A 233 24.54 6.13 22.16
N GLU A 234 24.02 5.81 23.35
CA GLU A 234 23.52 4.47 23.64
C GLU A 234 22.25 4.23 22.83
N LEU A 235 22.24 3.17 22.03
CA LEU A 235 21.03 2.74 21.34
C LEU A 235 20.07 2.17 22.39
N THR A 236 19.12 2.99 22.83
CA THR A 236 18.18 2.65 23.90
C THR A 236 17.15 1.63 23.39
N GLY A 237 17.52 0.36 23.40
CA GLY A 237 16.56 -0.75 23.21
C GLY A 237 15.45 -0.76 24.27
N ARG A 238 15.58 0.03 25.34
CA ARG A 238 14.60 0.10 26.43
C ARG A 238 13.30 0.77 26.00
N GLU A 239 13.37 1.89 25.27
CA GLU A 239 12.19 2.60 24.79
C GLU A 239 11.44 1.78 23.75
N ILE A 240 12.15 1.12 22.84
CA ILE A 240 11.56 0.23 21.84
C ILE A 240 10.89 -0.96 22.52
N THR A 241 11.54 -1.53 23.54
CA THR A 241 10.97 -2.65 24.32
C THR A 241 9.69 -2.21 25.04
N GLN A 242 9.66 -1.01 25.62
CA GLN A 242 8.49 -0.46 26.27
C GLN A 242 7.37 -0.19 25.25
N LEU A 243 7.70 0.39 24.09
CA LEU A 243 6.74 0.59 23.00
C LEU A 243 6.17 -0.74 22.53
N ARG A 244 7.01 -1.74 22.31
CA ARG A 244 6.59 -3.11 21.94
C ARG A 244 5.65 -3.70 22.99
N GLN A 245 5.97 -3.60 24.28
CA GLN A 245 5.14 -4.12 25.36
C GLN A 245 3.77 -3.41 25.43
N SER A 246 3.76 -2.09 25.29
CA SER A 246 2.51 -1.32 25.29
C SER A 246 1.62 -1.69 24.09
N MET A 247 2.20 -1.81 22.90
CA MET A 247 1.48 -2.20 21.68
C MET A 247 0.93 -3.63 21.77
N VAL A 248 1.77 -4.58 22.18
CA VAL A 248 1.33 -5.97 22.36
C VAL A 248 0.21 -6.05 23.40
N SER A 249 0.31 -5.32 24.52
CA SER A 249 -0.73 -5.33 25.55
C SER A 249 -2.05 -4.71 25.06
N TYR A 250 -1.99 -3.65 24.26
CA TYR A 250 -3.15 -2.99 23.69
C TYR A 250 -3.88 -3.89 22.68
N TYR A 251 -3.13 -4.42 21.72
CA TYR A 251 -3.70 -5.28 20.67
C TYR A 251 -4.01 -6.71 21.12
N ARG A 252 -3.38 -7.20 22.19
CA ARG A 252 -3.65 -8.51 22.79
C ARG A 252 -4.97 -8.56 23.59
N ARG A 253 -5.37 -7.46 24.17
CA ARG A 253 -6.63 -7.39 24.96
C ARG A 253 -7.88 -7.76 24.17
N ALA A 254 -7.85 -7.62 22.86
CA ALA A 254 -8.97 -8.04 22.01
C ALA A 254 -9.10 -9.56 21.87
N ARG A 255 -8.09 -10.34 22.27
CA ARG A 255 -8.13 -11.82 22.22
C ARG A 255 -8.65 -12.46 23.51
N GLU A 256 -8.68 -11.75 24.62
CA GLU A 256 -9.01 -12.32 25.93
C GLU A 256 -10.48 -12.11 26.35
N ALA A 257 -11.31 -11.51 25.52
CA ALA A 257 -12.75 -11.39 25.76
C ALA A 257 -13.56 -12.58 25.21
N VAL A 258 -12.98 -13.77 25.21
CA VAL A 258 -13.71 -15.02 24.95
C VAL A 258 -13.79 -15.75 26.29
N ILE A 259 -14.88 -15.55 26.99
CA ILE A 259 -15.32 -16.42 28.07
C ILE A 259 -16.44 -17.31 27.51
#